data_6b4a57ef8d2d59448bee402227b12602
#
_entry.id   6b4a57ef8d2d59448bee402227b12602
#
_cell.length_a   1.000
_cell.length_b   1.000
_cell.length_c   1.000
_cell.angle_alpha   90.00
_cell.angle_beta   90.00
_cell.angle_gamma   90.00
#
_symmetry.space_group_name_H-M   'P 1'
#
loop_
_entity.id
_entity.type
_entity.pdbx_description
1 polymer ?
#
loop_
_entity_poly.entity_id
_entity_poly.type
_entity_poly.pdbx_seq_one_letter_code
_entity_poly.pdbx_strand_id
1 'polypeptide(L)'
;MRLCGPLSNAALLFFLVLFGVPAIQAQQNAAVPTFQSTTTLVFLDITVVDKKGHIVTSGLTKDDFSITEDKRPQRIFSFEAPESHAPNKHASDDTPDGNAPTTIFVLDQLNSSLEDFSFLCDQMQKYLEDQPSHLAAPAELMLLGNRTLELLQGYTRSRTDLLFALKHVPTETPYKNIPAFKDERFFQSIQALQQIALQNEAISGRKNIIWIGRGGPGTILAYRNIYSVDKLERFVHQTTNMLVDARISLFLIFPGLKVQEINALPGSKTADTTIGLDPFGGDINFGGFVNESGGRIFYNENDVDNLIRQSQRLGAEYYTLTYHPNESGSAADADGKFRHIRVTLRNPDLQVITRGGYYAPDESHPIDTEKQTILNVSQAVQSSIPYTGLAMKVDSIVRHPESRSADVNLVVQSKNIHWESTEGGKSTANLILLAVSFSSTHQILASKLQGIAFSATTQDQAALAGLSLKASVTLRVPYNTRSIRIAAQTEDGGGIGATDLNRQAIDSLSTKAAPAAKISPSL
;
A
#
# COMPACT_ATOMS: atom_id res chain seq x y z
N MET A 1 -66.79 7.90 40.79
CA MET A 1 -66.55 6.93 41.87
C MET A 1 -65.02 6.73 41.89
N ARG A 2 -64.29 7.49 42.75
CA ARG A 2 -63.68 7.08 44.03
C ARG A 2 -62.81 5.82 43.84
N LEU A 3 -61.51 5.75 44.18
CA LEU A 3 -60.61 6.28 45.22
C LEU A 3 -59.18 6.08 44.76
N CYS A 4 -58.30 6.94 44.82
CA CYS A 4 -57.32 7.41 45.85
C CYS A 4 -56.59 6.35 46.64
N GLY A 5 -55.21 6.45 46.57
CA GLY A 5 -54.34 6.15 47.67
C GLY A 5 -53.00 5.52 47.29
N PRO A 6 -51.97 5.70 48.11
CA PRO A 6 -50.97 6.76 47.96
C PRO A 6 -49.55 6.24 47.73
N LEU A 7 -48.69 7.19 47.36
CA LEU A 7 -47.23 7.19 47.26
C LEU A 7 -46.49 6.62 48.48
N SER A 8 -45.49 5.81 48.23
CA SER A 8 -44.44 5.52 49.21
C SER A 8 -43.10 5.94 48.66
N ASN A 9 -42.56 7.02 49.20
CA ASN A 9 -41.19 7.51 49.06
C ASN A 9 -40.23 6.58 49.80
N ALA A 10 -39.26 6.02 49.07
CA ALA A 10 -38.06 5.47 49.69
C ALA A 10 -36.88 6.30 49.21
N ALA A 11 -36.46 7.24 50.07
CA ALA A 11 -35.23 8.01 49.92
C ALA A 11 -34.04 7.11 50.19
N LEU A 12 -33.19 6.86 49.20
CA LEU A 12 -31.89 6.22 49.39
C LEU A 12 -30.84 7.34 49.55
N LEU A 13 -30.41 7.55 50.78
CA LEU A 13 -29.27 8.39 51.14
C LEU A 13 -27.97 7.76 50.63
N PHE A 14 -27.36 8.36 49.60
CA PHE A 14 -26.00 8.04 49.18
C PHE A 14 -25.01 8.88 50.01
N PHE A 15 -24.25 8.20 50.87
CA PHE A 15 -23.15 8.78 51.60
C PHE A 15 -21.99 9.10 50.65
N LEU A 16 -21.75 10.39 50.39
CA LEU A 16 -20.61 10.88 49.63
C LEU A 16 -19.39 10.92 50.58
N VAL A 17 -18.52 9.94 50.51
CA VAL A 17 -17.22 9.98 51.17
C VAL A 17 -16.28 10.82 50.29
N LEU A 18 -16.04 12.05 50.70
CA LEU A 18 -15.01 12.94 50.17
C LEU A 18 -13.63 12.42 50.53
N PHE A 19 -13.00 11.65 49.66
CA PHE A 19 -11.55 11.47 49.67
C PHE A 19 -10.91 12.66 48.98
N GLY A 20 -10.23 13.50 49.73
CA GLY A 20 -9.40 14.58 49.21
C GLY A 20 -8.28 14.01 48.34
N VAL A 21 -8.37 14.23 47.01
CA VAL A 21 -7.28 13.99 46.09
C VAL A 21 -6.35 15.18 46.18
N PRO A 22 -5.04 15.01 46.49
CA PRO A 22 -4.10 16.12 46.43
C PRO A 22 -4.03 16.58 44.94
N ALA A 23 -4.28 17.87 44.73
CA ALA A 23 -4.08 18.50 43.42
C ALA A 23 -2.58 18.44 43.07
N ILE A 24 -2.21 17.52 42.20
CA ILE A 24 -0.91 17.54 41.54
C ILE A 24 -0.99 18.71 40.53
N GLN A 25 -0.32 19.82 40.89
CA GLN A 25 -0.05 20.87 39.92
C GLN A 25 0.88 20.29 38.84
N ALA A 26 0.31 19.92 37.72
CA ALA A 26 1.08 19.68 36.50
C ALA A 26 1.72 21.01 36.10
N GLN A 27 3.02 21.15 36.35
CA GLN A 27 3.84 22.13 35.67
C GLN A 27 3.74 21.83 34.19
N GLN A 28 3.02 22.66 33.43
CA GLN A 28 3.13 22.72 31.97
C GLN A 28 4.56 23.19 31.64
N ASN A 29 5.45 22.24 31.51
CA ASN A 29 6.66 22.48 30.72
C ASN A 29 6.18 22.72 29.30
N ALA A 30 6.22 23.97 28.85
CA ALA A 30 6.09 24.31 27.44
C ALA A 30 7.16 23.50 26.69
N ALA A 31 6.73 22.45 26.00
CA ALA A 31 7.58 21.72 25.09
C ALA A 31 8.06 22.73 24.05
N VAL A 32 9.36 23.01 24.05
CA VAL A 32 10.00 23.74 22.95
C VAL A 32 9.70 22.91 21.70
N PRO A 33 9.02 23.47 20.68
CA PRO A 33 8.76 22.73 19.48
C PRO A 33 10.11 22.44 18.83
N THR A 34 10.56 21.19 18.94
CA THR A 34 11.69 20.69 18.17
C THR A 34 11.16 20.57 16.74
N PHE A 35 11.39 21.60 15.94
CA PHE A 35 11.20 21.50 14.50
C PHE A 35 12.20 20.47 13.98
N GLN A 36 11.81 19.22 13.88
CA GLN A 36 12.44 18.29 12.97
C GLN A 36 11.97 18.70 11.56
N SER A 37 12.76 19.53 10.90
CA SER A 37 12.67 19.75 9.47
C SER A 37 13.07 18.44 8.79
N THR A 38 12.12 17.51 8.65
CA THR A 38 12.26 16.40 7.70
C THR A 38 12.14 17.05 6.32
N THR A 39 13.28 17.34 5.73
CA THR A 39 13.36 17.86 4.36
C THR A 39 12.83 16.77 3.44
N THR A 40 11.56 16.85 3.09
CA THR A 40 10.91 15.85 2.23
C THR A 40 11.51 15.95 0.84
N LEU A 41 12.18 14.90 0.38
CA LEU A 41 12.74 14.82 -0.96
C LEU A 41 11.68 14.27 -1.92
N VAL A 42 11.40 15.01 -2.99
CA VAL A 42 10.48 14.58 -4.03
C VAL A 42 11.25 13.87 -5.14
N PHE A 43 10.89 12.61 -5.39
CA PHE A 43 11.44 11.79 -6.49
C PHE A 43 10.53 11.86 -7.71
N LEU A 44 11.09 12.07 -8.89
CA LEU A 44 10.39 12.08 -10.16
C LEU A 44 11.02 11.07 -11.11
N ASP A 45 10.32 10.00 -11.40
CA ASP A 45 10.68 9.06 -12.45
C ASP A 45 10.08 9.55 -13.78
N ILE A 46 10.96 9.77 -14.76
CA ILE A 46 10.64 10.49 -15.98
C ILE A 46 11.01 9.65 -17.19
N THR A 47 10.04 9.24 -17.98
CA THR A 47 10.27 8.63 -19.28
C THR A 47 10.25 9.75 -20.35
N VAL A 48 11.31 9.84 -21.15
CA VAL A 48 11.40 10.82 -22.24
C VAL A 48 11.17 10.12 -23.57
N VAL A 49 10.30 10.69 -24.41
CA VAL A 49 10.00 10.15 -25.73
C VAL A 49 10.14 11.22 -26.82
N ASP A 50 10.51 10.80 -28.02
CA ASP A 50 10.50 11.66 -29.19
C ASP A 50 9.07 11.82 -29.79
N LYS A 51 8.93 12.65 -30.82
CA LYS A 51 7.64 12.86 -31.52
C LYS A 51 7.05 11.59 -32.15
N LYS A 52 7.86 10.55 -32.33
CA LYS A 52 7.42 9.25 -32.88
C LYS A 52 7.10 8.24 -31.76
N GLY A 53 7.27 8.63 -30.50
CA GLY A 53 7.06 7.78 -29.34
C GLY A 53 8.23 6.84 -29.01
N HIS A 54 9.42 7.04 -29.59
CA HIS A 54 10.61 6.27 -29.22
C HIS A 54 11.18 6.83 -27.92
N ILE A 55 11.60 5.93 -27.04
CA ILE A 55 12.18 6.30 -25.75
C ILE A 55 13.61 6.83 -25.96
N VAL A 56 13.93 7.94 -25.33
CA VAL A 56 15.25 8.57 -25.35
C VAL A 56 15.97 8.21 -24.05
N THR A 57 16.96 7.34 -24.14
CA THR A 57 17.67 6.77 -22.98
C THR A 57 19.03 7.41 -22.71
N SER A 58 19.54 8.24 -23.61
CA SER A 58 20.87 8.84 -23.51
C SER A 58 20.94 10.23 -24.11
N GLY A 59 22.03 10.94 -23.83
CA GLY A 59 22.29 12.27 -24.40
C GLY A 59 21.63 13.44 -23.68
N LEU A 60 20.86 13.18 -22.60
CA LEU A 60 20.29 14.21 -21.74
C LEU A 60 21.09 14.33 -20.43
N THR A 61 21.21 15.55 -19.96
CA THR A 61 21.87 15.92 -18.71
C THR A 61 20.89 16.62 -17.78
N LYS A 62 21.28 16.84 -16.54
CA LYS A 62 20.49 17.59 -15.56
C LYS A 62 20.03 18.95 -16.10
N ASP A 63 20.88 19.64 -16.87
CA ASP A 63 20.63 20.99 -17.39
C ASP A 63 19.60 21.04 -18.53
N ASP A 64 19.22 19.90 -19.07
CA ASP A 64 18.16 19.80 -20.10
C ASP A 64 16.76 19.81 -19.48
N PHE A 65 16.65 19.61 -18.17
CA PHE A 65 15.39 19.54 -17.45
C PHE A 65 15.13 20.81 -16.65
N SER A 66 13.86 21.19 -16.57
CA SER A 66 13.37 22.23 -15.66
C SER A 66 12.12 21.72 -14.95
N ILE A 67 12.07 21.91 -13.63
CA ILE A 67 10.95 21.51 -12.79
C ILE A 67 10.25 22.74 -12.24
N THR A 68 8.92 22.75 -12.28
CA THR A 68 8.11 23.70 -11.53
C THR A 68 7.10 22.95 -10.66
N GLU A 69 6.87 23.45 -9.44
CA GLU A 69 5.79 23.01 -8.55
C GLU A 69 4.88 24.23 -8.30
N ASP A 70 3.60 24.11 -8.59
CA ASP A 70 2.61 25.20 -8.53
C ASP A 70 3.12 26.46 -9.26
N LYS A 71 3.73 26.29 -10.44
CA LYS A 71 4.35 27.31 -11.27
C LYS A 71 5.63 27.96 -10.67
N ARG A 72 6.10 27.52 -9.50
CA ARG A 72 7.34 28.00 -8.88
C ARG A 72 8.51 27.12 -9.34
N PRO A 73 9.61 27.68 -9.87
CA PRO A 73 10.77 26.90 -10.27
C PRO A 73 11.38 26.15 -9.08
N GLN A 74 11.75 24.88 -9.30
CA GLN A 74 12.39 24.02 -8.32
C GLN A 74 13.82 23.72 -8.73
N ARG A 75 14.74 23.71 -7.76
CA ARG A 75 16.12 23.34 -8.01
C ARG A 75 16.26 21.82 -8.00
N ILE A 76 16.74 21.24 -9.10
CA ILE A 76 17.04 19.83 -9.18
C ILE A 76 18.21 19.53 -8.23
N PHE A 77 17.99 18.63 -7.28
CA PHE A 77 19.00 18.18 -6.32
C PHE A 77 19.88 17.08 -6.92
N SER A 78 19.29 15.99 -7.40
CA SER A 78 20.01 14.89 -8.06
C SER A 78 19.44 14.56 -9.43
N PHE A 79 20.25 13.88 -10.24
CA PHE A 79 19.91 13.39 -11.56
C PHE A 79 20.52 12.01 -11.74
N GLU A 80 19.69 11.05 -12.14
CA GLU A 80 20.11 9.70 -12.48
C GLU A 80 19.64 9.40 -13.91
N ALA A 81 20.55 8.94 -14.75
CA ALA A 81 20.26 8.53 -16.12
C ALA A 81 19.74 7.07 -16.15
N PRO A 82 19.08 6.61 -17.24
CA PRO A 82 18.53 5.26 -17.32
C PRO A 82 19.53 4.14 -17.05
N GLU A 83 20.80 4.34 -17.37
CA GLU A 83 21.86 3.36 -17.12
C GLU A 83 22.07 3.08 -15.63
N SER A 84 21.75 4.05 -14.75
CA SER A 84 21.82 3.88 -13.29
C SER A 84 20.75 2.94 -12.73
N HIS A 85 19.74 2.65 -13.54
CA HIS A 85 18.63 1.76 -13.19
C HIS A 85 18.73 0.39 -13.85
N ALA A 86 19.84 0.10 -14.52
CA ALA A 86 20.03 -1.17 -15.19
C ALA A 86 20.01 -2.33 -14.18
N PRO A 87 19.26 -3.41 -14.45
CA PRO A 87 19.23 -4.57 -13.56
C PRO A 87 20.63 -5.15 -13.35
N ASN A 88 20.94 -5.53 -12.11
CA ASN A 88 22.19 -6.22 -11.82
C ASN A 88 22.15 -7.62 -12.43
N LYS A 89 23.09 -7.92 -13.31
CA LYS A 89 23.19 -9.22 -14.00
C LYS A 89 23.54 -10.38 -13.04
N HIS A 90 23.97 -10.07 -11.82
CA HIS A 90 24.37 -11.03 -10.80
C HIS A 90 23.40 -11.09 -9.60
N ALA A 91 22.25 -10.40 -9.68
CA ALA A 91 21.24 -10.48 -8.62
C ALA A 91 20.64 -11.89 -8.51
N SER A 92 20.26 -12.27 -7.29
CA SER A 92 19.49 -13.50 -7.07
C SER A 92 18.16 -13.42 -7.82
N ASP A 93 17.75 -14.51 -8.43
CA ASP A 93 16.74 -14.55 -9.47
C ASP A 93 15.35 -14.01 -9.09
N ASP A 94 14.97 -14.06 -7.81
CA ASP A 94 13.57 -13.84 -7.39
C ASP A 94 13.32 -12.55 -6.61
N THR A 95 14.33 -11.75 -6.32
CA THR A 95 14.13 -10.51 -5.56
C THR A 95 14.32 -9.27 -6.42
N PRO A 96 13.47 -8.24 -6.24
CA PRO A 96 13.73 -6.92 -6.80
C PRO A 96 15.11 -6.40 -6.40
N ASP A 97 15.87 -5.91 -7.37
CA ASP A 97 17.28 -5.58 -7.22
C ASP A 97 17.51 -4.07 -7.20
N GLY A 98 17.88 -3.53 -6.05
CA GLY A 98 18.32 -2.14 -5.89
C GLY A 98 17.35 -1.13 -6.52
N ASN A 99 17.86 -0.30 -7.43
CA ASN A 99 17.09 0.72 -8.16
C ASN A 99 16.52 0.23 -9.50
N ALA A 100 16.67 -1.06 -9.83
CA ALA A 100 16.14 -1.60 -11.07
C ALA A 100 14.60 -1.58 -11.09
N PRO A 101 13.98 -1.32 -12.25
CA PRO A 101 12.52 -1.34 -12.37
C PRO A 101 11.99 -2.77 -12.21
N THR A 102 10.79 -2.89 -11.62
CA THR A 102 10.05 -4.15 -11.54
C THR A 102 8.70 -4.03 -12.23
N THR A 103 8.11 -5.16 -12.62
CA THR A 103 6.80 -5.20 -13.27
C THR A 103 5.81 -5.99 -12.43
N ILE A 104 4.62 -5.43 -12.25
CA ILE A 104 3.51 -6.05 -11.53
C ILE A 104 2.35 -6.18 -12.51
N PHE A 105 2.08 -7.40 -12.96
CA PHE A 105 0.93 -7.67 -13.81
C PHE A 105 -0.31 -7.89 -12.94
N VAL A 106 -1.37 -7.14 -13.19
CA VAL A 106 -2.66 -7.30 -12.53
C VAL A 106 -3.71 -7.69 -13.55
N LEU A 107 -4.22 -8.91 -13.45
CA LEU A 107 -5.35 -9.37 -14.23
C LEU A 107 -6.66 -8.96 -13.55
N ASP A 108 -7.45 -8.10 -14.19
CA ASP A 108 -8.67 -7.57 -13.62
C ASP A 108 -9.89 -8.41 -14.04
N GLN A 109 -10.15 -9.48 -13.29
CA GLN A 109 -11.34 -10.31 -13.47
C GLN A 109 -12.59 -9.63 -12.90
N LEU A 110 -12.44 -8.87 -11.80
CA LEU A 110 -13.55 -8.21 -11.09
C LEU A 110 -14.38 -7.28 -11.98
N ASN A 111 -13.70 -6.51 -12.83
CA ASN A 111 -14.32 -5.47 -13.65
C ASN A 111 -14.48 -5.86 -15.12
N SER A 112 -14.03 -7.04 -15.52
CA SER A 112 -14.12 -7.56 -16.88
C SER A 112 -15.29 -8.54 -17.03
N SER A 113 -15.84 -8.67 -18.25
CA SER A 113 -16.72 -9.82 -18.54
C SER A 113 -15.89 -11.11 -18.59
N LEU A 114 -16.53 -12.26 -18.48
CA LEU A 114 -15.83 -13.54 -18.57
C LEU A 114 -15.14 -13.70 -19.93
N GLU A 115 -15.78 -13.23 -21.00
CA GLU A 115 -15.27 -13.26 -22.37
C GLU A 115 -14.06 -12.36 -22.54
N ASP A 116 -14.16 -11.07 -22.08
CA ASP A 116 -13.04 -10.13 -22.10
C ASP A 116 -11.86 -10.68 -21.28
N PHE A 117 -12.13 -11.23 -20.08
CA PHE A 117 -11.09 -11.77 -19.21
C PHE A 117 -10.35 -12.96 -19.85
N SER A 118 -11.07 -13.89 -20.49
CA SER A 118 -10.45 -14.99 -21.23
C SER A 118 -9.55 -14.48 -22.34
N PHE A 119 -10.03 -13.52 -23.14
CA PHE A 119 -9.24 -12.89 -24.17
C PHE A 119 -7.96 -12.24 -23.62
N LEU A 120 -8.05 -11.53 -22.49
CA LEU A 120 -6.90 -10.90 -21.84
C LEU A 120 -5.87 -11.92 -21.37
N CYS A 121 -6.31 -13.05 -20.82
CA CYS A 121 -5.43 -14.16 -20.43
C CYS A 121 -4.69 -14.74 -21.63
N ASP A 122 -5.38 -14.94 -22.77
CA ASP A 122 -4.77 -15.43 -24.01
C ASP A 122 -3.72 -14.45 -24.55
N GLN A 123 -4.01 -13.14 -24.52
CA GLN A 123 -3.07 -12.10 -24.95
C GLN A 123 -1.85 -12.00 -24.01
N MET A 124 -2.06 -12.13 -22.70
CA MET A 124 -0.97 -12.19 -21.73
C MET A 124 -0.11 -13.45 -21.92
N GLN A 125 -0.71 -14.60 -22.23
CA GLN A 125 0.01 -15.80 -22.57
C GLN A 125 0.90 -15.59 -23.81
N LYS A 126 0.35 -15.04 -24.89
CA LYS A 126 1.07 -14.71 -26.11
C LYS A 126 2.26 -13.79 -25.83
N TYR A 127 2.02 -12.73 -25.03
CA TYR A 127 3.09 -11.83 -24.60
C TYR A 127 4.21 -12.59 -23.87
N LEU A 128 3.88 -13.46 -22.90
CA LEU A 128 4.87 -14.20 -22.12
C LEU A 128 5.62 -15.22 -22.99
N GLU A 129 4.96 -15.91 -23.91
CA GLU A 129 5.59 -16.90 -24.79
C GLU A 129 6.67 -16.29 -25.69
N ASP A 130 6.52 -15.01 -26.06
CA ASP A 130 7.50 -14.26 -26.84
C ASP A 130 8.67 -13.70 -26.02
N GLN A 131 8.60 -13.75 -24.68
CA GLN A 131 9.69 -13.29 -23.82
C GLN A 131 10.83 -14.32 -23.75
N PRO A 132 12.07 -13.88 -23.46
CA PRO A 132 13.15 -14.83 -23.16
C PRO A 132 12.80 -15.68 -21.95
N SER A 133 13.41 -16.87 -21.83
CA SER A 133 13.18 -17.77 -20.68
C SER A 133 13.51 -17.14 -19.35
N HIS A 134 14.48 -16.21 -19.34
CA HIS A 134 14.89 -15.41 -18.20
C HIS A 134 14.64 -13.92 -18.52
N LEU A 135 13.75 -13.30 -17.76
CA LEU A 135 13.34 -11.91 -17.96
C LEU A 135 14.46 -10.94 -17.55
N ALA A 136 14.57 -9.82 -18.25
CA ALA A 136 15.56 -8.78 -17.93
C ALA A 136 15.34 -8.15 -16.55
N ALA A 137 14.10 -8.01 -16.11
CA ALA A 137 13.71 -7.51 -14.81
C ALA A 137 12.70 -8.46 -14.15
N PRO A 138 12.67 -8.54 -12.80
CA PRO A 138 11.70 -9.39 -12.11
C PRO A 138 10.28 -8.89 -12.33
N ALA A 139 9.36 -9.85 -12.46
CA ALA A 139 7.93 -9.57 -12.59
C ALA A 139 7.12 -10.46 -11.64
N GLU A 140 5.97 -9.95 -11.19
CA GLU A 140 4.98 -10.71 -10.45
C GLU A 140 3.62 -10.69 -11.14
N LEU A 141 2.78 -11.67 -10.84
CA LEU A 141 1.45 -11.81 -11.41
C LEU A 141 0.40 -11.88 -10.30
N MET A 142 -0.59 -11.00 -10.40
CA MET A 142 -1.71 -10.88 -9.47
C MET A 142 -3.05 -11.00 -10.19
N LEU A 143 -4.08 -11.41 -9.46
CA LEU A 143 -5.46 -11.48 -9.91
C LEU A 143 -6.35 -10.63 -9.00
N LEU A 144 -7.05 -9.67 -9.56
CA LEU A 144 -8.16 -9.02 -8.88
C LEU A 144 -9.45 -9.79 -9.17
N GLY A 145 -9.83 -10.66 -8.25
CA GLY A 145 -11.02 -11.49 -8.33
C GLY A 145 -12.23 -10.90 -7.59
N ASN A 146 -13.30 -11.67 -7.47
CA ASN A 146 -14.54 -11.23 -6.81
C ASN A 146 -14.37 -10.86 -5.33
N ARG A 147 -13.38 -11.41 -4.64
CA ARG A 147 -13.21 -11.25 -3.19
C ARG A 147 -12.11 -10.28 -2.83
N THR A 148 -10.93 -10.46 -3.41
CA THR A 148 -9.71 -9.76 -3.02
C THR A 148 -8.71 -9.77 -4.16
N LEU A 149 -7.62 -9.04 -3.98
CA LEU A 149 -6.41 -9.16 -4.78
C LEU A 149 -5.63 -10.40 -4.32
N GLU A 150 -5.30 -11.29 -5.24
CA GLU A 150 -4.59 -12.54 -5.01
C GLU A 150 -3.24 -12.53 -5.71
N LEU A 151 -2.19 -12.99 -5.03
CA LEU A 151 -0.90 -13.23 -5.63
C LEU A 151 -0.92 -14.61 -6.30
N LEU A 152 -0.77 -14.65 -7.62
CA LEU A 152 -0.65 -15.89 -8.38
C LEU A 152 0.80 -16.35 -8.49
N GLN A 153 1.74 -15.41 -8.70
CA GLN A 153 3.17 -15.63 -8.76
C GLN A 153 3.89 -14.41 -8.19
N GLY A 154 4.71 -14.61 -7.17
CA GLY A 154 5.60 -13.57 -6.63
C GLY A 154 6.70 -13.19 -7.62
N TYR A 155 7.48 -12.19 -7.28
CA TYR A 155 8.57 -11.73 -8.14
C TYR A 155 9.44 -12.90 -8.61
N THR A 156 9.58 -13.01 -9.92
CA THR A 156 10.45 -13.99 -10.59
C THR A 156 10.95 -13.45 -11.93
N ARG A 157 12.09 -13.94 -12.37
CA ARG A 157 12.60 -13.74 -13.72
C ARG A 157 12.27 -14.93 -14.63
N SER A 158 11.66 -15.97 -14.09
CA SER A 158 11.28 -17.19 -14.83
C SER A 158 9.99 -16.97 -15.61
N ARG A 159 10.11 -16.89 -16.94
CA ARG A 159 8.93 -16.91 -17.82
C ARG A 159 8.04 -18.14 -17.58
N THR A 160 8.67 -19.27 -17.30
CA THR A 160 7.95 -20.54 -17.09
C THR A 160 7.04 -20.48 -15.89
N ASP A 161 7.48 -19.85 -14.78
CA ASP A 161 6.68 -19.74 -13.56
C ASP A 161 5.49 -18.81 -13.76
N LEU A 162 5.68 -17.68 -14.48
CA LEU A 162 4.58 -16.79 -14.86
C LEU A 162 3.56 -17.48 -15.76
N LEU A 163 4.02 -18.24 -16.76
CA LEU A 163 3.13 -19.03 -17.64
C LEU A 163 2.39 -20.13 -16.87
N PHE A 164 3.07 -20.78 -15.92
CA PHE A 164 2.43 -21.77 -15.08
C PHE A 164 1.33 -21.15 -14.22
N ALA A 165 1.61 -20.03 -13.57
CA ALA A 165 0.62 -19.31 -12.77
C ALA A 165 -0.56 -18.82 -13.62
N LEU A 166 -0.30 -18.28 -14.82
CA LEU A 166 -1.35 -17.82 -15.73
C LEU A 166 -2.27 -18.95 -16.18
N LYS A 167 -1.75 -20.15 -16.45
CA LYS A 167 -2.54 -21.33 -16.83
C LYS A 167 -3.42 -21.87 -15.70
N HIS A 168 -3.10 -21.53 -14.46
CA HIS A 168 -3.83 -21.96 -13.27
C HIS A 168 -4.66 -20.83 -12.64
N VAL A 169 -4.89 -19.73 -13.39
CA VAL A 169 -5.76 -18.64 -12.92
C VAL A 169 -7.15 -19.16 -12.61
N PRO A 170 -7.67 -18.93 -11.39
CA PRO A 170 -9.04 -19.30 -11.05
C PRO A 170 -10.02 -18.53 -11.94
N THR A 171 -10.76 -19.25 -12.78
CA THR A 171 -11.79 -18.63 -13.64
C THR A 171 -13.10 -18.65 -12.89
N GLU A 172 -13.43 -17.55 -12.24
CA GLU A 172 -14.71 -17.33 -11.58
C GLU A 172 -15.61 -16.42 -12.43
N THR A 173 -16.91 -16.70 -12.45
CA THR A 173 -17.86 -15.74 -13.03
C THR A 173 -17.81 -14.45 -12.23
N PRO A 174 -17.58 -13.27 -12.86
CA PRO A 174 -17.52 -12.00 -12.16
C PRO A 174 -18.92 -11.53 -11.77
N TYR A 175 -19.51 -12.19 -10.76
CA TYR A 175 -20.89 -11.93 -10.31
C TYR A 175 -21.10 -10.50 -9.79
N LYS A 176 -20.03 -9.82 -9.39
CA LYS A 176 -20.06 -8.41 -8.99
C LYS A 176 -20.09 -7.44 -10.18
N ASN A 177 -19.87 -7.91 -11.39
CA ASN A 177 -19.86 -7.04 -12.58
C ASN A 177 -21.28 -6.62 -13.04
N ILE A 178 -22.07 -6.14 -12.09
CA ILE A 178 -23.40 -5.57 -12.29
C ILE A 178 -23.52 -4.24 -11.55
N PRO A 179 -24.48 -3.36 -11.92
CA PRO A 179 -24.64 -2.03 -11.32
C PRO A 179 -24.81 -2.04 -9.79
N ALA A 180 -25.44 -3.08 -9.22
CA ALA A 180 -25.69 -3.19 -7.79
C ALA A 180 -24.40 -3.22 -6.94
N PHE A 181 -23.29 -3.72 -7.49
CA PHE A 181 -21.99 -3.80 -6.83
C PHE A 181 -20.99 -2.73 -7.29
N LYS A 182 -21.47 -1.66 -7.94
CA LYS A 182 -20.59 -0.63 -8.50
C LYS A 182 -19.66 -0.02 -7.45
N ASP A 183 -20.21 0.41 -6.31
CA ASP A 183 -19.41 1.01 -5.24
C ASP A 183 -18.45 0.01 -4.62
N GLU A 184 -18.87 -1.24 -4.41
CA GLU A 184 -18.00 -2.28 -3.86
C GLU A 184 -16.81 -2.56 -4.78
N ARG A 185 -17.03 -2.68 -6.10
CA ARG A 185 -15.97 -2.86 -7.10
C ARG A 185 -15.03 -1.65 -7.14
N PHE A 186 -15.57 -0.44 -7.03
CA PHE A 186 -14.78 0.78 -6.95
C PHE A 186 -13.79 0.72 -5.77
N PHE A 187 -14.31 0.50 -4.56
CA PHE A 187 -13.45 0.41 -3.37
C PHE A 187 -12.47 -0.75 -3.44
N GLN A 188 -12.89 -1.92 -3.89
CA GLN A 188 -12.03 -3.10 -4.02
C GLN A 188 -10.89 -2.86 -5.01
N SER A 189 -11.13 -2.16 -6.12
CA SER A 189 -10.09 -1.82 -7.10
C SER A 189 -9.08 -0.82 -6.53
N ILE A 190 -9.53 0.19 -5.77
CA ILE A 190 -8.62 1.14 -5.12
C ILE A 190 -7.85 0.48 -3.98
N GLN A 191 -8.49 -0.36 -3.18
CA GLN A 191 -7.81 -1.13 -2.13
C GLN A 191 -6.73 -2.06 -2.70
N ALA A 192 -6.94 -2.62 -3.90
CA ALA A 192 -5.91 -3.39 -4.58
C ALA A 192 -4.67 -2.54 -4.88
N LEU A 193 -4.84 -1.29 -5.34
CA LEU A 193 -3.71 -0.35 -5.52
C LEU A 193 -2.99 -0.06 -4.20
N GLN A 194 -3.73 0.17 -3.11
CA GLN A 194 -3.14 0.38 -1.78
C GLN A 194 -2.35 -0.83 -1.30
N GLN A 195 -2.88 -2.05 -1.48
CA GLN A 195 -2.20 -3.29 -1.10
C GLN A 195 -0.90 -3.48 -1.88
N ILE A 196 -0.91 -3.20 -3.19
CA ILE A 196 0.31 -3.26 -4.01
C ILE A 196 1.31 -2.20 -3.57
N ALA A 197 0.87 -0.98 -3.25
CA ALA A 197 1.75 0.08 -2.77
C ALA A 197 2.42 -0.31 -1.45
N LEU A 198 1.66 -0.79 -0.46
CA LEU A 198 2.17 -1.27 0.82
C LEU A 198 3.16 -2.44 0.68
N GLN A 199 2.88 -3.40 -0.22
CA GLN A 199 3.80 -4.51 -0.48
C GLN A 199 5.15 -4.02 -1.00
N ASN A 200 5.13 -2.97 -1.83
CA ASN A 200 6.26 -2.52 -2.62
C ASN A 200 6.97 -1.29 -2.04
N GLU A 201 6.53 -0.77 -0.91
CA GLU A 201 7.09 0.44 -0.27
C GLU A 201 8.59 0.29 0.04
N ALA A 202 9.00 -0.89 0.52
CA ALA A 202 10.40 -1.17 0.86
C ALA A 202 11.33 -1.40 -0.35
N ILE A 203 10.79 -1.48 -1.57
CA ILE A 203 11.56 -1.69 -2.80
C ILE A 203 11.94 -0.32 -3.37
N SER A 204 13.24 -0.07 -3.55
CA SER A 204 13.76 1.27 -3.90
C SER A 204 13.46 1.69 -5.34
N GLY A 205 13.51 0.78 -6.32
CA GLY A 205 13.34 1.08 -7.73
C GLY A 205 11.90 1.44 -8.11
N ARG A 206 11.70 1.92 -9.35
CA ARG A 206 10.37 2.15 -9.93
C ARG A 206 9.61 0.84 -10.08
N LYS A 207 8.34 0.82 -9.68
CA LYS A 207 7.41 -0.29 -9.88
C LYS A 207 6.41 0.06 -10.98
N ASN A 208 6.26 -0.81 -11.97
CA ASN A 208 5.35 -0.61 -13.08
C ASN A 208 4.18 -1.57 -12.93
N ILE A 209 3.03 -1.06 -12.48
CA ILE A 209 1.79 -1.85 -12.52
C ILE A 209 1.28 -1.83 -13.96
N ILE A 210 1.14 -3.00 -14.56
CA ILE A 210 0.45 -3.17 -15.83
C ILE A 210 -0.89 -3.83 -15.51
N TRP A 211 -1.92 -2.98 -15.41
CA TRP A 211 -3.28 -3.39 -15.11
C TRP A 211 -4.00 -3.78 -16.40
N ILE A 212 -4.30 -5.06 -16.52
CA ILE A 212 -4.87 -5.67 -17.72
C ILE A 212 -6.36 -5.92 -17.46
N GLY A 213 -7.20 -5.02 -17.98
CA GLY A 213 -8.63 -5.02 -17.78
C GLY A 213 -9.23 -3.62 -17.67
N ARG A 214 -10.49 -3.53 -17.23
CA ARG A 214 -11.25 -2.28 -17.26
C ARG A 214 -10.87 -1.28 -16.17
N GLY A 215 -10.20 -1.72 -15.10
CA GLY A 215 -10.03 -0.92 -13.90
C GLY A 215 -11.36 -0.73 -13.15
N GLY A 216 -11.32 -0.07 -11.98
CA GLY A 216 -12.51 0.17 -11.18
C GLY A 216 -13.50 1.12 -11.84
N PRO A 217 -14.81 0.94 -11.63
CA PRO A 217 -15.82 1.86 -12.12
C PRO A 217 -15.67 3.23 -11.45
N GLY A 218 -15.89 4.32 -12.19
CA GLY A 218 -15.86 5.67 -11.63
C GLY A 218 -17.06 5.96 -10.71
N THR A 219 -16.92 6.98 -9.86
CA THR A 219 -18.00 7.51 -9.01
C THR A 219 -18.10 9.02 -9.16
N ILE A 220 -19.34 9.54 -9.17
CA ILE A 220 -19.63 10.96 -9.31
C ILE A 220 -19.88 11.53 -7.92
N LEU A 221 -19.06 12.47 -7.46
CA LEU A 221 -19.15 13.08 -6.14
C LEU A 221 -20.44 13.85 -5.93
N ALA A 222 -20.95 14.50 -6.97
CA ALA A 222 -22.18 15.31 -6.90
C ALA A 222 -23.44 14.55 -6.45
N TYR A 223 -23.45 13.22 -6.55
CA TYR A 223 -24.57 12.38 -6.11
C TYR A 223 -24.40 11.82 -4.69
N ARG A 224 -23.33 12.22 -3.98
CA ARG A 224 -23.06 11.76 -2.61
C ARG A 224 -23.33 12.87 -1.60
N ASN A 225 -23.64 12.49 -0.35
CA ASN A 225 -23.74 13.49 0.71
C ASN A 225 -22.34 14.04 1.09
N ILE A 226 -22.30 15.25 1.61
CA ILE A 226 -21.04 15.96 1.92
C ILE A 226 -20.09 15.12 2.79
N TYR A 227 -20.58 14.45 3.84
CA TYR A 227 -19.74 13.61 4.72
C TYR A 227 -19.12 12.41 4.01
N SER A 228 -19.80 11.88 2.98
CA SER A 228 -19.27 10.77 2.18
C SER A 228 -18.24 11.28 1.17
N VAL A 229 -18.39 12.50 0.67
CA VAL A 229 -17.46 13.15 -0.25
C VAL A 229 -16.09 13.34 0.42
N ASP A 230 -16.04 14.03 1.57
CA ASP A 230 -14.78 14.29 2.28
C ASP A 230 -13.99 13.02 2.61
N LYS A 231 -14.69 11.95 3.03
CA LYS A 231 -14.05 10.67 3.32
C LYS A 231 -13.49 10.01 2.06
N LEU A 232 -14.23 10.11 0.97
CA LEU A 232 -13.84 9.53 -0.31
C LEU A 232 -12.67 10.28 -0.92
N GLU A 233 -12.69 11.61 -0.87
CA GLU A 233 -11.56 12.44 -1.31
C GLU A 233 -10.29 12.11 -0.53
N ARG A 234 -10.34 12.07 0.81
CA ARG A 234 -9.19 11.67 1.62
C ARG A 234 -8.68 10.26 1.28
N PHE A 235 -9.59 9.32 1.04
CA PHE A 235 -9.21 7.96 0.64
C PHE A 235 -8.48 7.94 -0.71
N VAL A 236 -8.91 8.75 -1.66
CA VAL A 236 -8.27 8.91 -2.98
C VAL A 236 -6.93 9.63 -2.86
N HIS A 237 -6.86 10.73 -2.11
CA HIS A 237 -5.62 11.48 -1.87
C HIS A 237 -4.56 10.58 -1.23
N GLN A 238 -4.95 9.83 -0.20
CA GLN A 238 -4.06 8.87 0.46
C GLN A 238 -3.58 7.78 -0.50
N THR A 239 -4.48 7.20 -1.30
CA THR A 239 -4.10 6.18 -2.29
C THR A 239 -3.11 6.75 -3.32
N THR A 240 -3.35 7.97 -3.80
CA THR A 240 -2.44 8.65 -4.73
C THR A 240 -1.06 8.82 -4.11
N ASN A 241 -0.98 9.32 -2.87
CA ASN A 241 0.29 9.48 -2.18
C ASN A 241 0.99 8.13 -1.93
N MET A 242 0.26 7.08 -1.55
CA MET A 242 0.84 5.73 -1.40
C MET A 242 1.49 5.21 -2.70
N LEU A 243 0.86 5.46 -3.87
CA LEU A 243 1.45 5.10 -5.16
C LEU A 243 2.71 5.93 -5.44
N VAL A 244 2.68 7.21 -5.11
CA VAL A 244 3.82 8.13 -5.25
C VAL A 244 4.99 7.71 -4.36
N ASP A 245 4.75 7.47 -3.09
CA ASP A 245 5.78 7.10 -2.09
C ASP A 245 6.40 5.74 -2.42
N ALA A 246 5.59 4.80 -2.90
CA ALA A 246 6.07 3.52 -3.40
C ALA A 246 6.70 3.60 -4.81
N ARG A 247 6.84 4.78 -5.43
CA ARG A 247 7.38 4.98 -6.78
C ARG A 247 6.70 4.09 -7.83
N ILE A 248 5.37 4.00 -7.77
CA ILE A 248 4.55 3.20 -8.67
C ILE A 248 4.08 4.04 -9.85
N SER A 249 4.24 3.50 -11.06
CA SER A 249 3.60 4.00 -12.28
C SER A 249 2.57 2.98 -12.75
N LEU A 250 1.33 3.43 -12.92
CA LEU A 250 0.19 2.59 -13.27
C LEU A 250 -0.11 2.70 -14.77
N PHE A 251 0.02 1.60 -15.49
CA PHE A 251 -0.39 1.47 -16.90
C PHE A 251 -1.71 0.69 -16.95
N LEU A 252 -2.72 1.25 -17.61
CA LEU A 252 -4.02 0.60 -17.78
C LEU A 252 -4.19 0.17 -19.24
N ILE A 253 -4.35 -1.12 -19.45
CA ILE A 253 -4.66 -1.70 -20.76
C ILE A 253 -6.13 -2.12 -20.78
N PHE A 254 -6.92 -1.42 -21.56
CA PHE A 254 -8.35 -1.53 -21.60
C PHE A 254 -8.83 -1.96 -23.00
N PRO A 255 -9.12 -3.25 -23.23
CA PRO A 255 -9.58 -3.73 -24.53
C PRO A 255 -11.04 -3.37 -24.79
N GLY A 256 -11.37 -3.10 -26.02
CA GLY A 256 -12.74 -3.18 -26.53
C GLY A 256 -13.72 -2.07 -26.17
N LEU A 257 -13.26 -0.84 -25.81
CA LEU A 257 -14.16 0.29 -25.67
C LEU A 257 -14.65 0.84 -27.01
N LYS A 258 -15.97 0.99 -27.14
CA LYS A 258 -16.54 1.87 -28.15
C LYS A 258 -16.23 3.33 -27.77
N VAL A 259 -15.88 4.16 -28.76
CA VAL A 259 -15.53 5.59 -28.59
C VAL A 259 -16.56 6.35 -27.72
N GLN A 260 -17.81 5.92 -27.69
CA GLN A 260 -18.89 6.51 -26.87
C GLN A 260 -18.73 6.28 -25.36
N GLU A 261 -18.13 5.15 -24.96
CA GLU A 261 -17.88 4.87 -23.54
C GLU A 261 -16.64 5.64 -23.02
N ILE A 262 -15.67 5.93 -23.90
CA ILE A 262 -14.49 6.75 -23.59
C ILE A 262 -14.89 8.21 -23.30
N ASN A 263 -15.85 8.75 -24.04
CA ASN A 263 -16.37 10.10 -23.82
C ASN A 263 -17.18 10.22 -22.53
N ALA A 264 -17.62 9.09 -21.96
CA ALA A 264 -18.29 9.02 -20.65
C ALA A 264 -17.31 8.78 -19.49
N LEU A 265 -16.02 8.51 -19.77
CA LEU A 265 -14.98 8.50 -18.72
C LEU A 265 -14.64 9.95 -18.37
N PRO A 266 -15.02 10.43 -17.18
CA PRO A 266 -14.61 11.75 -16.71
C PRO A 266 -13.08 11.81 -16.76
N GLY A 267 -12.52 12.87 -17.32
CA GLY A 267 -11.07 13.04 -17.50
C GLY A 267 -10.50 12.63 -18.87
N SER A 268 -11.28 12.04 -19.77
CA SER A 268 -10.80 11.75 -21.15
C SER A 268 -10.71 13.01 -22.02
N LYS A 269 -11.30 14.11 -21.61
CA LYS A 269 -11.15 15.42 -22.24
C LYS A 269 -9.98 16.16 -21.63
N THR A 270 -8.85 16.01 -22.31
CA THR A 270 -7.77 16.99 -22.35
C THR A 270 -7.25 17.47 -21.01
N ALA A 271 -6.15 16.92 -20.59
CA ALA A 271 -5.26 17.45 -19.55
C ALA A 271 -4.89 18.96 -19.73
N ASP A 272 -5.47 19.67 -20.67
CA ASP A 272 -5.04 21.00 -21.07
C ASP A 272 -5.92 22.14 -20.56
N THR A 273 -7.07 21.88 -19.93
CA THR A 273 -7.99 22.96 -19.51
C THR A 273 -8.18 23.12 -18.01
N THR A 274 -7.58 22.25 -17.17
CA THR A 274 -7.71 22.32 -15.70
C THR A 274 -6.39 22.55 -14.97
N ILE A 275 -5.54 23.44 -15.50
CA ILE A 275 -4.35 23.90 -14.77
C ILE A 275 -4.83 24.62 -13.50
N GLY A 276 -4.77 23.92 -12.36
CA GLY A 276 -5.07 24.48 -11.05
C GLY A 276 -6.24 23.84 -10.29
N LEU A 277 -6.84 22.77 -10.80
CA LEU A 277 -7.88 22.02 -10.11
C LEU A 277 -7.35 20.66 -9.64
N ASP A 278 -7.94 20.16 -8.54
CA ASP A 278 -7.73 18.80 -8.04
C ASP A 278 -8.02 17.77 -9.15
N PRO A 279 -7.08 16.82 -9.43
CA PRO A 279 -7.25 15.82 -10.51
C PRO A 279 -8.49 14.93 -10.35
N PHE A 280 -8.99 14.79 -9.11
CA PHE A 280 -10.19 14.03 -8.79
C PHE A 280 -11.38 14.94 -8.43
N GLY A 281 -11.24 16.26 -8.62
CA GLY A 281 -12.31 17.23 -8.34
C GLY A 281 -13.51 17.02 -9.24
N GLY A 282 -14.63 16.55 -8.65
CA GLY A 282 -15.90 16.29 -9.32
C GLY A 282 -16.17 14.82 -9.60
N ASP A 283 -15.29 14.13 -10.32
CA ASP A 283 -15.48 12.71 -10.68
C ASP A 283 -14.22 11.89 -10.37
N ILE A 284 -14.36 10.92 -9.48
CA ILE A 284 -13.29 9.97 -9.20
C ILE A 284 -13.38 8.80 -10.18
N ASN A 285 -12.33 8.59 -10.94
CA ASN A 285 -12.22 7.47 -11.86
C ASN A 285 -10.83 6.82 -11.77
N PHE A 286 -10.75 5.56 -12.20
CA PHE A 286 -9.51 4.79 -12.14
C PHE A 286 -8.38 5.41 -13.02
N GLY A 287 -8.75 6.06 -14.10
CA GLY A 287 -7.82 6.74 -15.00
C GLY A 287 -7.08 7.92 -14.33
N GLY A 288 -7.68 8.56 -13.33
CA GLY A 288 -7.03 9.59 -12.53
C GLY A 288 -5.76 9.05 -11.86
N PHE A 289 -5.82 7.87 -11.24
CA PHE A 289 -4.64 7.24 -10.63
C PHE A 289 -3.55 6.92 -11.66
N VAL A 290 -3.93 6.56 -12.89
CA VAL A 290 -2.97 6.32 -13.98
C VAL A 290 -2.21 7.60 -14.31
N ASN A 291 -2.91 8.70 -14.50
CA ASN A 291 -2.31 9.99 -14.85
C ASN A 291 -1.42 10.50 -13.71
N GLU A 292 -1.91 10.45 -12.47
CA GLU A 292 -1.20 11.00 -11.32
C GLU A 292 -0.03 10.12 -10.86
N SER A 293 0.04 8.86 -11.28
CA SER A 293 1.22 8.00 -11.05
C SER A 293 2.29 8.08 -12.16
N GLY A 294 2.08 8.85 -13.21
CA GLY A 294 3.00 8.95 -14.34
C GLY A 294 2.97 7.74 -15.27
N GLY A 295 1.84 7.06 -15.32
CA GLY A 295 1.60 5.97 -16.25
C GLY A 295 0.85 6.40 -17.51
N ARG A 296 0.20 5.45 -18.15
CA ARG A 296 -0.55 5.69 -19.40
C ARG A 296 -1.75 4.75 -19.53
N ILE A 297 -2.83 5.25 -20.13
CA ILE A 297 -4.00 4.45 -20.49
C ILE A 297 -3.89 4.07 -21.97
N PHE A 298 -4.07 2.78 -22.23
CA PHE A 298 -4.19 2.22 -23.59
C PHE A 298 -5.60 1.66 -23.76
N TYR A 299 -6.30 2.08 -24.77
CA TYR A 299 -7.66 1.63 -25.04
C TYR A 299 -7.90 1.47 -26.55
N ASN A 300 -8.91 0.70 -26.89
CA ASN A 300 -9.35 0.44 -28.27
C ASN A 300 -8.40 -0.36 -29.17
N GLU A 301 -7.42 -1.02 -28.63
CA GLU A 301 -6.52 -1.83 -29.42
C GLU A 301 -6.67 -3.31 -29.05
N ASN A 302 -6.95 -4.14 -30.05
CA ASN A 302 -7.03 -5.60 -29.86
C ASN A 302 -5.65 -6.26 -29.75
N ASP A 303 -4.59 -5.47 -29.90
CA ASP A 303 -3.20 -5.91 -29.88
C ASP A 303 -2.60 -5.78 -28.47
N VAL A 304 -3.27 -6.40 -27.49
CA VAL A 304 -2.97 -6.27 -26.06
C VAL A 304 -1.54 -6.71 -25.73
N ASP A 305 -1.02 -7.75 -26.37
CA ASP A 305 0.35 -8.22 -26.15
C ASP A 305 1.40 -7.15 -26.52
N ASN A 306 1.18 -6.37 -27.59
CA ASN A 306 2.03 -5.24 -27.92
C ASN A 306 1.87 -4.06 -26.93
N LEU A 307 0.66 -3.82 -26.42
CA LEU A 307 0.44 -2.79 -25.39
C LEU A 307 1.14 -3.15 -24.07
N ILE A 308 1.16 -4.42 -23.70
CA ILE A 308 1.94 -4.91 -22.55
C ILE A 308 3.44 -4.63 -22.77
N ARG A 309 3.98 -4.95 -23.96
CA ARG A 309 5.38 -4.66 -24.31
C ARG A 309 5.68 -3.16 -24.25
N GLN A 310 4.78 -2.34 -24.79
CA GLN A 310 4.96 -0.88 -24.78
C GLN A 310 4.93 -0.33 -23.34
N SER A 311 3.99 -0.78 -22.52
CA SER A 311 3.91 -0.39 -21.11
C SER A 311 5.19 -0.75 -20.35
N GLN A 312 5.69 -1.98 -20.54
CA GLN A 312 6.91 -2.46 -19.91
C GLN A 312 8.12 -1.62 -20.33
N ARG A 313 8.25 -1.31 -21.63
CA ARG A 313 9.35 -0.48 -22.13
C ARG A 313 9.30 0.94 -21.57
N LEU A 314 8.12 1.58 -21.55
CA LEU A 314 7.93 2.91 -20.97
C LEU A 314 8.26 2.94 -19.47
N GLY A 315 8.03 1.84 -18.78
CA GLY A 315 8.33 1.71 -17.36
C GLY A 315 9.78 1.34 -17.04
N ALA A 316 10.50 0.71 -17.96
CA ALA A 316 11.85 0.21 -17.73
C ALA A 316 12.96 1.25 -17.94
N GLU A 317 12.76 2.20 -18.84
CA GLU A 317 13.78 3.15 -19.25
C GLU A 317 13.38 4.58 -18.85
N TYR A 318 13.94 5.07 -17.73
CA TYR A 318 13.55 6.35 -17.15
C TYR A 318 14.75 7.07 -16.51
N TYR A 319 14.62 8.40 -16.43
CA TYR A 319 15.50 9.27 -15.64
C TYR A 319 14.88 9.46 -14.26
N THR A 320 15.68 9.59 -13.21
CA THR A 320 15.20 10.03 -11.90
C THR A 320 15.75 11.41 -11.59
N LEU A 321 14.85 12.35 -11.32
CA LEU A 321 15.18 13.65 -10.76
C LEU A 321 14.69 13.73 -9.33
N THR A 322 15.47 14.41 -8.48
CA THR A 322 15.00 14.75 -7.14
C THR A 322 15.09 16.25 -6.90
N TYR A 323 14.17 16.76 -6.11
CA TYR A 323 14.20 18.15 -5.65
C TYR A 323 13.63 18.24 -4.23
N HIS A 324 14.01 19.28 -3.52
CA HIS A 324 13.35 19.66 -2.27
C HIS A 324 12.26 20.69 -2.61
N PRO A 325 11.00 20.45 -2.22
CA PRO A 325 9.97 21.49 -2.31
C PRO A 325 10.49 22.76 -1.63
N ASN A 326 10.21 23.92 -2.21
CA ASN A 326 10.70 25.19 -1.66
C ASN A 326 10.40 25.26 -0.16
N GLU A 327 11.47 25.48 0.62
CA GLU A 327 11.52 25.47 2.08
C GLU A 327 10.71 26.59 2.77
N SER A 328 9.74 27.16 2.11
CA SER A 328 8.82 28.05 2.78
C SER A 328 7.90 27.24 3.70
N GLY A 329 8.48 26.45 4.62
CA GLY A 329 7.78 25.67 5.64
C GLY A 329 6.85 26.52 6.50
N SER A 330 5.85 27.09 5.86
CA SER A 330 4.72 27.74 6.51
C SER A 330 3.60 26.71 6.60
N ALA A 331 2.81 26.76 7.65
CA ALA A 331 1.57 25.99 7.80
C ALA A 331 0.64 26.07 6.57
N ALA A 332 0.86 27.05 5.67
CA ALA A 332 0.18 27.16 4.39
C ALA A 332 0.50 26.04 3.38
N ASP A 333 1.60 25.29 3.59
CA ASP A 333 2.01 24.20 2.68
C ASP A 333 1.46 22.83 3.11
N ALA A 334 0.83 22.73 4.28
CA ALA A 334 0.20 21.51 4.81
C ALA A 334 -1.34 21.62 4.77
N ASP A 335 -1.87 22.01 3.60
CA ASP A 335 -3.29 22.33 3.39
C ASP A 335 -4.10 21.20 2.73
N GLY A 336 -3.52 20.01 2.57
CA GLY A 336 -4.15 18.85 1.95
C GLY A 336 -4.39 18.98 0.44
N LYS A 337 -3.96 20.07 -0.19
CA LYS A 337 -4.20 20.31 -1.61
C LYS A 337 -3.21 19.61 -2.51
N PHE A 338 -3.62 19.41 -3.74
CA PHE A 338 -2.77 18.85 -4.77
C PHE A 338 -1.68 19.85 -5.19
N ARG A 339 -0.43 19.41 -5.21
CA ARG A 339 0.75 20.14 -5.69
C ARG A 339 1.04 19.72 -7.13
N HIS A 340 0.90 20.65 -8.05
CA HIS A 340 1.11 20.39 -9.48
C HIS A 340 2.59 20.45 -9.84
N ILE A 341 3.11 19.34 -10.34
CA ILE A 341 4.47 19.24 -10.83
C ILE A 341 4.45 19.30 -12.36
N ARG A 342 5.30 20.14 -12.92
CA ARG A 342 5.55 20.17 -14.36
C ARG A 342 7.04 20.03 -14.62
N VAL A 343 7.39 19.05 -15.44
CA VAL A 343 8.74 18.88 -15.97
C VAL A 343 8.74 19.29 -17.43
N THR A 344 9.71 20.12 -17.83
CA THR A 344 9.91 20.56 -19.21
C THR A 344 11.34 20.28 -19.64
N LEU A 345 11.52 20.03 -20.94
CA LEU A 345 12.81 19.81 -21.56
C LEU A 345 13.21 21.04 -22.39
N ARG A 346 14.52 21.30 -22.46
CA ARG A 346 15.09 22.35 -23.32
C ARG A 346 14.79 22.07 -24.80
N ASN A 347 14.81 20.80 -25.21
CA ASN A 347 14.45 20.39 -26.55
C ASN A 347 12.92 20.23 -26.67
N PRO A 348 12.22 21.08 -27.46
CA PRO A 348 10.76 21.01 -27.60
C PRO A 348 10.27 19.82 -28.44
N ASP A 349 11.18 19.10 -29.09
CA ASP A 349 10.85 17.90 -29.87
C ASP A 349 10.71 16.64 -29.01
N LEU A 350 11.07 16.74 -27.73
CA LEU A 350 10.96 15.69 -26.74
C LEU A 350 9.76 15.92 -25.82
N GLN A 351 9.13 14.84 -25.42
CA GLN A 351 7.99 14.83 -24.50
C GLN A 351 8.35 14.06 -23.23
N VAL A 352 7.79 14.51 -22.11
CA VAL A 352 7.97 13.93 -20.78
C VAL A 352 6.73 13.18 -20.37
N ILE A 353 6.92 11.96 -19.86
CA ILE A 353 5.91 11.16 -19.18
C ILE A 353 6.37 11.00 -17.73
N THR A 354 5.64 11.62 -16.81
CA THR A 354 5.91 11.57 -15.38
C THR A 354 4.62 11.87 -14.62
N ARG A 355 4.62 11.70 -13.30
CA ARG A 355 3.46 12.04 -12.47
C ARG A 355 3.11 13.53 -12.51
N GLY A 356 1.83 13.85 -12.35
CA GLY A 356 1.33 15.22 -12.37
C GLY A 356 1.54 15.98 -11.05
N GLY A 357 1.72 15.25 -9.94
CA GLY A 357 1.89 15.89 -8.63
C GLY A 357 1.74 14.94 -7.44
N TYR A 358 1.34 15.50 -6.31
CA TYR A 358 1.05 14.79 -5.06
C TYR A 358 0.14 15.64 -4.16
N TYR A 359 -0.52 15.04 -3.18
CA TYR A 359 -1.26 15.79 -2.18
C TYR A 359 -0.36 16.17 -1.01
N ALA A 360 -0.36 17.45 -0.66
CA ALA A 360 0.34 17.94 0.52
C ALA A 360 -0.24 17.29 1.80
N PRO A 361 0.52 17.22 2.90
CA PRO A 361 -0.04 16.87 4.20
C PRO A 361 -1.22 17.76 4.56
N ASP A 362 -2.21 17.24 5.28
CA ASP A 362 -3.35 18.01 5.78
C ASP A 362 -3.29 18.12 7.30
N GLU A 363 -2.75 19.23 7.82
CA GLU A 363 -2.68 19.47 9.26
C GLU A 363 -4.05 19.74 9.90
N SER A 364 -5.05 20.13 9.11
CA SER A 364 -6.41 20.34 9.60
C SER A 364 -7.17 19.04 9.82
N HIS A 365 -6.76 17.99 9.12
CA HIS A 365 -7.30 16.63 9.25
C HIS A 365 -6.17 15.61 9.28
N PRO A 366 -5.38 15.59 10.35
CA PRO A 366 -4.25 14.67 10.45
C PRO A 366 -4.73 13.22 10.30
N ILE A 367 -3.95 12.42 9.61
CA ILE A 367 -4.22 10.98 9.51
C ILE A 367 -4.07 10.41 10.93
N ASP A 368 -5.10 9.75 11.40
CA ASP A 368 -5.02 8.91 12.59
C ASP A 368 -4.16 7.68 12.25
N THR A 369 -2.87 7.80 12.53
CA THR A 369 -1.84 6.83 12.11
C THR A 369 -2.10 5.46 12.73
N GLU A 370 -2.49 5.41 14.00
CA GLU A 370 -2.84 4.17 14.69
C GLU A 370 -4.00 3.48 13.97
N LYS A 371 -5.06 4.22 13.69
CA LYS A 371 -6.23 3.69 12.98
C LYS A 371 -5.91 3.23 11.57
N GLN A 372 -5.08 3.97 10.86
CA GLN A 372 -4.62 3.57 9.53
C GLN A 372 -3.76 2.31 9.60
N THR A 373 -2.86 2.20 10.57
CA THR A 373 -2.04 1.01 10.81
C THR A 373 -2.92 -0.21 11.12
N ILE A 374 -3.95 -0.06 11.96
CA ILE A 374 -4.93 -1.13 12.22
C ILE A 374 -5.64 -1.56 10.93
N LEU A 375 -6.02 -0.61 10.09
CA LEU A 375 -6.65 -0.91 8.80
C LEU A 375 -5.69 -1.67 7.87
N ASN A 376 -4.44 -1.22 7.76
CA ASN A 376 -3.41 -1.84 6.93
C ASN A 376 -3.14 -3.30 7.35
N VAL A 377 -2.92 -3.56 8.65
CA VAL A 377 -2.69 -4.93 9.13
C VAL A 377 -3.95 -5.80 8.98
N SER A 378 -5.15 -5.20 9.06
CA SER A 378 -6.42 -5.90 8.82
C SER A 378 -6.59 -6.30 7.34
N GLN A 379 -6.17 -5.47 6.42
CA GLN A 379 -6.13 -5.79 5.00
C GLN A 379 -5.05 -6.85 4.71
N ALA A 380 -3.87 -6.70 5.31
CA ALA A 380 -2.75 -7.62 5.11
C ALA A 380 -3.06 -9.04 5.57
N VAL A 381 -3.78 -9.24 6.67
CA VAL A 381 -4.15 -10.60 7.11
C VAL A 381 -5.24 -11.25 6.26
N GLN A 382 -6.03 -10.47 5.54
CA GLN A 382 -7.06 -10.98 4.62
C GLN A 382 -6.55 -11.21 3.19
N SER A 383 -5.37 -10.69 2.89
CA SER A 383 -4.70 -10.80 1.58
C SER A 383 -3.78 -12.02 1.53
N SER A 384 -3.56 -12.60 0.35
CA SER A 384 -2.51 -13.62 0.12
C SER A 384 -1.15 -13.01 -0.23
N ILE A 385 -1.07 -11.67 -0.31
CA ILE A 385 0.12 -10.94 -0.73
C ILE A 385 1.19 -11.02 0.36
N PRO A 386 2.46 -11.32 0.04
CA PRO A 386 3.56 -11.25 0.99
C PRO A 386 3.95 -9.79 1.25
N TYR A 387 3.93 -9.39 2.50
CA TYR A 387 4.43 -8.08 2.92
C TYR A 387 5.79 -8.27 3.56
N THR A 388 6.82 -7.64 3.01
CA THR A 388 8.22 -7.80 3.42
C THR A 388 8.88 -6.51 3.93
N GLY A 389 8.12 -5.41 3.98
CA GLY A 389 8.60 -4.13 4.48
C GLY A 389 9.07 -4.20 5.93
N LEU A 390 8.47 -5.09 6.73
CA LEU A 390 8.95 -5.47 8.05
C LEU A 390 9.29 -6.97 8.04
N ALA A 391 10.57 -7.30 8.06
CA ALA A 391 11.02 -8.69 8.05
C ALA A 391 10.69 -9.36 9.38
N MET A 392 9.83 -10.39 9.34
CA MET A 392 9.38 -11.12 10.53
C MET A 392 9.25 -12.60 10.25
N LYS A 393 9.50 -13.42 11.26
CA LYS A 393 9.30 -14.87 11.22
C LYS A 393 8.77 -15.40 12.53
N VAL A 394 8.00 -16.49 12.49
CA VAL A 394 7.62 -17.23 13.69
C VAL A 394 8.80 -18.10 14.12
N ASP A 395 9.18 -17.97 15.38
CA ASP A 395 10.26 -18.70 16.02
C ASP A 395 9.74 -19.99 16.67
N SER A 396 8.65 -19.90 17.43
CA SER A 396 8.03 -21.04 18.12
C SER A 396 6.56 -20.80 18.42
N ILE A 397 5.84 -21.90 18.70
CA ILE A 397 4.43 -21.87 19.13
C ILE A 397 4.30 -22.69 20.41
N VAL A 398 3.82 -22.08 21.50
CA VAL A 398 3.54 -22.76 22.75
C VAL A 398 2.04 -22.98 22.88
N ARG A 399 1.59 -24.23 22.81
CA ARG A 399 0.16 -24.58 22.87
C ARG A 399 -0.35 -24.69 24.30
N HIS A 400 -1.54 -24.12 24.54
CA HIS A 400 -2.33 -24.23 25.75
C HIS A 400 -3.60 -25.06 25.45
N PRO A 401 -3.57 -26.38 25.56
CA PRO A 401 -4.67 -27.24 25.15
C PRO A 401 -5.99 -26.95 25.86
N GLU A 402 -5.94 -26.57 27.13
CA GLU A 402 -7.13 -26.30 27.96
C GLU A 402 -7.92 -25.10 27.47
N SER A 403 -7.23 -24.02 27.06
CA SER A 403 -7.84 -22.79 26.54
C SER A 403 -8.01 -22.80 25.03
N ARG A 404 -7.53 -23.84 24.35
CA ARG A 404 -7.46 -23.90 22.87
C ARG A 404 -6.79 -22.68 22.29
N SER A 405 -5.73 -22.20 22.94
CA SER A 405 -4.92 -21.07 22.51
C SER A 405 -3.46 -21.49 22.31
N ALA A 406 -2.70 -20.62 21.71
CA ALA A 406 -1.27 -20.75 21.58
C ALA A 406 -0.59 -19.40 21.66
N ASP A 407 0.57 -19.35 22.31
CA ASP A 407 1.47 -18.21 22.23
C ASP A 407 2.33 -18.40 20.98
N VAL A 408 2.18 -17.49 20.04
CA VAL A 408 2.98 -17.45 18.82
C VAL A 408 4.11 -16.46 19.03
N ASN A 409 5.33 -16.97 19.10
CA ASN A 409 6.53 -16.18 19.34
C ASN A 409 7.16 -15.82 17.98
N LEU A 410 7.47 -14.54 17.82
CA LEU A 410 8.00 -13.96 16.59
C LEU A 410 9.35 -13.31 16.83
N VAL A 411 10.17 -13.32 15.80
CA VAL A 411 11.36 -12.47 15.69
C VAL A 411 11.11 -11.46 14.58
N VAL A 412 11.25 -10.18 14.91
CA VAL A 412 11.08 -9.04 14.01
C VAL A 412 12.43 -8.36 13.84
N GLN A 413 12.86 -8.11 12.60
CA GLN A 413 14.09 -7.39 12.30
C GLN A 413 13.81 -5.88 12.31
N SER A 414 14.64 -5.12 13.01
CA SER A 414 14.39 -3.71 13.25
C SER A 414 14.87 -2.76 12.14
N LYS A 415 15.39 -3.29 11.03
CA LYS A 415 15.99 -2.50 9.95
C LYS A 415 15.09 -1.37 9.43
N ASN A 416 13.79 -1.64 9.33
CA ASN A 416 12.79 -0.71 8.79
C ASN A 416 11.83 -0.22 9.90
N ILE A 417 12.23 -0.29 11.16
CA ILE A 417 11.48 0.24 12.28
C ILE A 417 11.94 1.65 12.55
N HIS A 418 11.00 2.58 12.63
CA HIS A 418 11.28 3.93 13.11
C HIS A 418 11.39 3.93 14.63
N TRP A 419 12.48 4.48 15.15
CA TRP A 419 12.74 4.59 16.57
C TRP A 419 12.68 6.03 17.02
N GLU A 420 11.83 6.30 18.00
CA GLU A 420 11.73 7.60 18.64
C GLU A 420 12.75 7.70 19.79
N SER A 421 13.56 8.76 19.76
CA SER A 421 14.48 9.04 20.87
C SER A 421 13.73 9.61 22.06
N THR A 422 13.94 9.02 23.24
CA THR A 422 13.34 9.46 24.50
C THR A 422 14.40 10.06 25.43
N GLU A 423 13.94 10.80 26.44
CA GLU A 423 14.83 11.35 27.47
C GLU A 423 15.63 10.22 28.17
N GLY A 424 16.91 10.48 28.46
CA GLY A 424 17.79 9.51 29.12
C GLY A 424 18.54 8.56 28.16
N GLY A 425 18.63 8.88 26.86
CA GLY A 425 19.45 8.14 25.91
C GLY A 425 18.86 6.81 25.45
N LYS A 426 17.55 6.64 25.62
CA LYS A 426 16.78 5.47 25.17
C LYS A 426 16.06 5.77 23.88
N SER A 427 15.76 4.71 23.13
CA SER A 427 14.85 4.77 21.98
C SER A 427 13.68 3.82 22.17
N THR A 428 12.50 4.21 21.69
CA THR A 428 11.28 3.41 21.75
C THR A 428 10.68 3.23 20.35
N ALA A 429 10.00 2.12 20.14
CA ALA A 429 9.22 1.87 18.93
C ALA A 429 7.98 1.05 19.30
N ASN A 430 6.86 1.38 18.67
CA ASN A 430 5.60 0.69 18.85
C ASN A 430 5.23 -0.08 17.57
N LEU A 431 4.69 -1.27 17.75
CA LEU A 431 4.26 -2.17 16.70
C LEU A 431 2.82 -2.58 16.93
N ILE A 432 1.98 -2.46 15.92
CA ILE A 432 0.62 -3.02 15.89
C ILE A 432 0.68 -4.36 15.16
N LEU A 433 0.23 -5.42 15.84
CA LEU A 433 0.24 -6.79 15.35
C LEU A 433 -1.18 -7.34 15.35
N LEU A 434 -1.59 -7.96 14.22
CA LEU A 434 -2.83 -8.70 14.10
C LEU A 434 -2.52 -10.14 13.70
N ALA A 435 -2.93 -11.10 14.53
CA ALA A 435 -2.87 -12.52 14.25
C ALA A 435 -4.26 -13.07 13.99
N VAL A 436 -4.41 -13.89 12.95
CA VAL A 436 -5.70 -14.50 12.55
C VAL A 436 -5.52 -15.97 12.27
N SER A 437 -6.41 -16.80 12.79
CA SER A 437 -6.49 -18.23 12.46
C SER A 437 -7.64 -18.49 11.48
N PHE A 438 -7.38 -19.31 10.46
CA PHE A 438 -8.31 -19.61 9.38
C PHE A 438 -8.65 -21.09 9.28
N SER A 439 -9.88 -21.39 8.83
CA SER A 439 -10.35 -22.73 8.45
C SER A 439 -9.81 -23.13 7.06
N SER A 440 -10.12 -24.33 6.61
CA SER A 440 -9.83 -24.81 5.24
C SER A 440 -10.58 -24.03 4.15
N THR A 441 -11.67 -23.35 4.50
CA THR A 441 -12.46 -22.49 3.60
C THR A 441 -12.14 -21.00 3.75
N HIS A 442 -10.99 -20.66 4.34
CA HIS A 442 -10.54 -19.29 4.61
C HIS A 442 -11.50 -18.46 5.49
N GLN A 443 -12.33 -19.12 6.30
CA GLN A 443 -13.14 -18.43 7.30
C GLN A 443 -12.29 -18.08 8.52
N ILE A 444 -12.43 -16.87 9.04
CA ILE A 444 -11.78 -16.43 10.27
C ILE A 444 -12.37 -17.20 11.44
N LEU A 445 -11.53 -17.95 12.16
CA LEU A 445 -11.90 -18.70 13.36
C LEU A 445 -11.62 -17.92 14.64
N ALA A 446 -10.54 -17.17 14.67
CA ALA A 446 -10.19 -16.26 15.75
C ALA A 446 -9.22 -15.18 15.24
N SER A 447 -9.21 -14.05 15.93
CA SER A 447 -8.28 -12.97 15.69
C SER A 447 -7.81 -12.36 17.01
N LYS A 448 -6.60 -11.77 17.02
CA LYS A 448 -6.04 -11.04 18.13
C LYS A 448 -5.25 -9.85 17.60
N LEU A 449 -5.73 -8.66 17.92
CA LEU A 449 -5.01 -7.39 17.73
C LEU A 449 -4.24 -7.06 19.00
N GLN A 450 -3.00 -6.61 18.89
CA GLN A 450 -2.14 -6.29 20.02
C GLN A 450 -1.12 -5.21 19.64
N GLY A 451 -0.98 -4.19 20.49
CA GLY A 451 0.16 -3.27 20.47
C GLY A 451 1.35 -3.88 21.24
N ILE A 452 2.55 -3.69 20.73
CA ILE A 452 3.80 -4.16 21.33
C ILE A 452 4.78 -3.00 21.35
N ALA A 453 5.23 -2.63 22.56
CA ALA A 453 6.24 -1.60 22.74
C ALA A 453 7.64 -2.22 22.87
N PHE A 454 8.60 -1.67 22.17
CA PHE A 454 10.01 -2.00 22.29
C PHE A 454 10.78 -0.82 22.88
N SER A 455 11.84 -1.11 23.60
CA SER A 455 12.78 -0.10 24.09
C SER A 455 14.21 -0.57 23.91
N ALA A 456 15.09 0.33 23.49
CA ALA A 456 16.53 0.11 23.38
C ALA A 456 17.29 1.15 24.21
N THR A 457 18.47 0.76 24.72
CA THR A 457 19.32 1.62 25.54
C THR A 457 20.32 2.41 24.71
N THR A 458 20.10 2.53 23.41
CA THR A 458 20.95 3.26 22.47
C THR A 458 20.11 4.16 21.60
N GLN A 459 20.70 5.24 21.12
CA GLN A 459 20.13 6.14 20.10
C GLN A 459 20.90 6.05 18.78
N ASP A 460 21.93 5.20 18.72
CA ASP A 460 22.66 4.94 17.46
C ASP A 460 21.76 4.20 16.47
N GLN A 461 21.41 4.85 15.39
CA GLN A 461 20.51 4.34 14.36
C GLN A 461 21.04 3.07 13.69
N ALA A 462 22.37 2.96 13.50
CA ALA A 462 22.96 1.75 12.92
C ALA A 462 22.84 0.55 13.86
N ALA A 463 23.07 0.76 15.15
CA ALA A 463 22.86 -0.28 16.17
C ALA A 463 21.39 -0.67 16.30
N LEU A 464 20.47 0.30 16.27
CA LEU A 464 19.03 0.07 16.31
C LEU A 464 18.55 -0.76 15.10
N ALA A 465 19.01 -0.43 13.89
CA ALA A 465 18.66 -1.15 12.66
C ALA A 465 19.12 -2.62 12.64
N GLY A 466 20.12 -2.98 13.44
CA GLY A 466 20.65 -4.34 13.56
C GLY A 466 19.95 -5.24 14.59
N LEU A 467 18.95 -4.74 15.32
CA LEU A 467 18.32 -5.50 16.39
C LEU A 467 17.37 -6.58 15.86
N SER A 468 17.33 -7.70 16.59
CA SER A 468 16.31 -8.74 16.44
C SER A 468 15.36 -8.70 17.64
N LEU A 469 14.15 -8.23 17.40
CA LEU A 469 13.16 -7.99 18.45
C LEU A 469 12.27 -9.24 18.64
N LYS A 470 11.99 -9.59 19.88
CA LYS A 470 11.08 -10.69 20.20
C LYS A 470 9.69 -10.14 20.51
N ALA A 471 8.71 -10.67 19.84
CA ALA A 471 7.30 -10.37 20.04
C ALA A 471 6.55 -11.67 20.34
N SER A 472 5.44 -11.59 21.04
CA SER A 472 4.57 -12.74 21.31
C SER A 472 3.11 -12.32 21.27
N VAL A 473 2.27 -13.18 20.68
CA VAL A 473 0.82 -12.96 20.66
C VAL A 473 0.09 -14.25 21.04
N THR A 474 -0.84 -14.15 21.99
CA THR A 474 -1.70 -15.28 22.37
C THR A 474 -2.93 -15.29 21.48
N LEU A 475 -3.05 -16.32 20.63
CA LEU A 475 -4.16 -16.50 19.70
C LEU A 475 -4.95 -17.76 20.02
N ARG A 476 -6.28 -17.71 19.91
CA ARG A 476 -7.09 -18.93 19.90
C ARG A 476 -6.84 -19.74 18.64
N VAL A 477 -6.55 -21.04 18.80
CA VAL A 477 -6.26 -21.96 17.71
C VAL A 477 -7.21 -23.16 17.80
N PRO A 478 -8.47 -23.02 17.31
CA PRO A 478 -9.43 -24.12 17.26
C PRO A 478 -8.91 -25.35 16.50
N TYR A 479 -9.46 -26.53 16.74
CA TYR A 479 -8.99 -27.77 16.10
C TYR A 479 -9.07 -27.79 14.58
N ASN A 480 -10.03 -27.04 14.02
CA ASN A 480 -10.22 -26.89 12.57
C ASN A 480 -9.35 -25.79 11.94
N THR A 481 -8.41 -25.19 12.69
CA THR A 481 -7.44 -24.23 12.15
C THR A 481 -6.55 -24.90 11.11
N ARG A 482 -6.52 -24.32 9.92
CA ARG A 482 -5.68 -24.78 8.80
C ARG A 482 -4.45 -23.90 8.59
N SER A 483 -4.60 -22.63 8.82
CA SER A 483 -3.49 -21.67 8.71
C SER A 483 -3.62 -20.56 9.76
N ILE A 484 -2.50 -19.96 10.07
CA ILE A 484 -2.41 -18.71 10.84
C ILE A 484 -1.67 -17.72 9.97
N ARG A 485 -2.22 -16.51 9.84
CA ARG A 485 -1.53 -15.38 9.24
C ARG A 485 -1.36 -14.28 10.28
N ILE A 486 -0.18 -13.70 10.30
CA ILE A 486 0.17 -12.62 11.22
C ILE A 486 0.70 -11.47 10.38
N ALA A 487 0.13 -10.29 10.56
CA ALA A 487 0.63 -9.06 9.99
C ALA A 487 1.01 -8.09 11.11
N ALA A 488 2.04 -7.31 10.88
CA ALA A 488 2.49 -6.28 11.80
C ALA A 488 3.00 -5.06 11.04
N GLN A 489 2.80 -3.88 11.63
CA GLN A 489 3.28 -2.60 11.12
C GLN A 489 3.66 -1.71 12.29
N THR A 490 4.63 -0.81 12.11
CA THR A 490 4.95 0.21 13.11
C THR A 490 3.78 1.19 13.25
N GLU A 491 3.52 1.67 14.47
CA GLU A 491 2.37 2.52 14.79
C GLU A 491 2.38 3.85 14.02
N ASP A 492 3.55 4.32 13.66
CA ASP A 492 3.78 5.51 12.84
C ASP A 492 3.49 5.33 11.35
N GLY A 493 3.02 4.13 10.94
CA GLY A 493 2.70 3.83 9.55
C GLY A 493 3.89 3.38 8.70
N GLY A 494 5.03 3.04 9.31
CA GLY A 494 6.22 2.52 8.61
C GLY A 494 6.01 1.13 8.01
N GLY A 495 7.10 0.45 7.68
CA GLY A 495 7.07 -0.82 6.94
C GLY A 495 6.11 -1.87 7.50
N ILE A 496 5.34 -2.51 6.64
CA ILE A 496 4.43 -3.61 6.98
C ILE A 496 5.04 -4.96 6.66
N GLY A 497 4.84 -5.94 7.54
CA GLY A 497 5.27 -7.33 7.34
C GLY A 497 4.13 -8.31 7.54
N ALA A 498 4.17 -9.45 6.85
CA ALA A 498 3.26 -10.56 7.11
C ALA A 498 4.00 -11.90 7.05
N THR A 499 3.52 -12.86 7.83
CA THR A 499 4.02 -14.23 7.82
C THR A 499 2.87 -15.23 7.90
N ASP A 500 3.00 -16.33 7.15
CA ASP A 500 2.00 -17.37 7.03
C ASP A 500 2.50 -18.67 7.65
N LEU A 501 1.63 -19.33 8.39
CA LEU A 501 1.82 -20.66 8.92
C LEU A 501 0.74 -21.58 8.38
N ASN A 502 1.09 -22.55 7.56
CA ASN A 502 0.20 -23.66 7.21
C ASN A 502 0.12 -24.67 8.35
N ARG A 503 -0.75 -25.65 8.25
CA ARG A 503 -0.95 -26.68 9.28
C ARG A 503 0.34 -27.41 9.64
N GLN A 504 1.15 -27.74 8.67
CA GLN A 504 2.42 -28.45 8.89
C GLN A 504 3.40 -27.56 9.69
N ALA A 505 3.53 -26.28 9.34
CA ALA A 505 4.37 -25.35 10.07
C ALA A 505 3.86 -25.14 11.51
N ILE A 506 2.54 -25.02 11.72
CA ILE A 506 1.94 -24.91 13.03
C ILE A 506 2.28 -26.14 13.89
N ASP A 507 2.20 -27.34 13.33
CA ASP A 507 2.48 -28.57 14.08
C ASP A 507 3.98 -28.74 14.35
N SER A 508 4.86 -28.39 13.41
CA SER A 508 6.33 -28.50 13.55
C SER A 508 6.92 -27.51 14.56
N LEU A 509 6.37 -26.29 14.62
CA LEU A 509 6.83 -25.24 15.56
C LEU A 509 6.17 -25.34 16.94
N SER A 510 5.18 -26.25 17.11
CA SER A 510 4.40 -26.33 18.34
C SER A 510 5.09 -27.17 19.40
N THR A 511 5.20 -26.60 20.61
CA THR A 511 5.53 -27.29 21.84
C THR A 511 4.35 -27.26 22.79
N LYS A 512 4.23 -28.24 23.71
CA LYS A 512 3.24 -28.17 24.79
C LYS A 512 3.76 -27.24 25.89
N ALA A 513 2.92 -26.38 26.41
CA ALA A 513 3.24 -25.65 27.62
C ALA A 513 3.55 -26.64 28.75
N ALA A 514 4.59 -26.40 29.53
CA ALA A 514 4.83 -27.15 30.75
C ALA A 514 3.60 -26.99 31.66
N PRO A 515 3.11 -28.06 32.29
CA PRO A 515 1.99 -27.95 33.23
C PRO A 515 2.36 -26.93 34.31
N ALA A 516 1.46 -25.98 34.56
CA ALA A 516 1.65 -24.98 35.61
C ALA A 516 1.99 -25.73 36.93
N ALA A 517 3.12 -25.39 37.54
CA ALA A 517 3.50 -25.95 38.84
C ALA A 517 2.32 -25.72 39.79
N LYS A 518 1.72 -26.80 40.27
CA LYS A 518 0.71 -26.72 41.35
C LYS A 518 1.40 -26.12 42.54
N ILE A 519 1.11 -24.86 42.83
CA ILE A 519 1.46 -24.24 44.12
C ILE A 519 0.65 -25.04 45.13
N SER A 520 1.29 -25.97 45.83
CA SER A 520 0.71 -26.62 46.98
C SER A 520 0.50 -25.52 48.06
N PRO A 521 -0.71 -25.36 48.61
CA PRO A 521 -0.88 -24.48 49.74
C PRO A 521 -0.02 -25.04 50.88
N SER A 522 0.97 -24.29 51.29
CA SER A 522 1.69 -24.56 52.54
C SER A 522 0.70 -24.43 53.70
N LEU A 523 0.48 -25.56 54.38
CA LEU A 523 -0.23 -25.64 55.67
C LEU A 523 0.49 -24.81 56.74
#